data_8a5fbe310f26c4a88d077d863d6667ee
#
_entry.id   8a5fbe310f26c4a88d077d863d6667ee
#
_cell.length_a   1.000
_cell.length_b   1.000
_cell.length_c   1.000
_cell.angle_alpha   90.00
_cell.angle_beta   90.00
_cell.angle_gamma   90.00
#
_symmetry.space_group_name_H-M   'P 1'
#
loop_
_entity.id
_entity.type
_entity.pdbx_description
1 polymer ?
#
loop_
_entity_poly.entity_id
_entity_poly.type
_entity_poly.pdbx_seq_one_letter_code
_entity_poly.pdbx_strand_id
1 'polypeptide(L)'
;CIRDRSRTAYMRPETAQGMFMLFPALYRHFRQKMPFGAIQTGKGYRNEISPRQGMIRLREFNMAELEFFIDPEQPPSTDLGKWQWEVCMIPDPEGDQAGEKIIKIKEAFETGIVKHPTVAWFLGMTVEFLEKVGVDLRKIRFRQHANSEMAHYASDCWDCELLGEHGWIEAVGIANRTCHDLESHQEKSGSKLLRGWREYDTPIREEREALKPVGSVIGPEFRERAADVSSAISDLQEMPESFPFELELSDGKRFVIEETMVQRSSE
;
A
#
# COMPACT_ATOMS: atom_id res chain seq x y z
N CYS A 1 -22.88 26.08 3.72
CA CYS A 1 -23.30 26.29 5.11
C CYS A 1 -22.58 25.31 6.01
N ILE A 2 -21.61 25.78 6.78
CA ILE A 2 -20.97 24.97 7.82
C ILE A 2 -21.95 24.97 9.01
N ARG A 3 -22.68 23.88 9.20
CA ARG A 3 -23.65 23.75 10.30
C ARG A 3 -23.03 23.30 11.62
N ASP A 4 -21.82 22.75 11.61
CA ASP A 4 -21.15 22.30 12.82
C ASP A 4 -19.81 23.04 12.97
N ARG A 5 -19.74 23.97 13.90
CA ARG A 5 -18.53 24.73 14.23
C ARG A 5 -17.56 23.95 15.12
N SER A 6 -17.91 22.75 15.56
CA SER A 6 -17.10 21.94 16.47
C SER A 6 -16.12 21.02 15.76
N ARG A 7 -16.24 20.85 14.43
CA ARG A 7 -15.37 19.96 13.65
C ARG A 7 -14.43 20.76 12.77
N THR A 8 -13.13 20.52 12.95
CA THR A 8 -12.10 21.01 12.05
C THR A 8 -12.07 20.14 10.79
N ALA A 9 -12.09 20.75 9.63
CA ALA A 9 -11.92 20.09 8.34
C ALA A 9 -10.74 20.70 7.58
N TYR A 10 -10.04 19.86 6.85
CA TYR A 10 -8.90 20.26 6.04
C TYR A 10 -9.21 20.04 4.57
N MET A 11 -8.68 20.92 3.72
CA MET A 11 -8.73 20.73 2.27
C MET A 11 -7.75 19.63 1.88
N ARG A 12 -8.20 18.70 1.03
CA ARG A 12 -7.40 17.53 0.65
C ARG A 12 -6.22 17.91 -0.24
N PRO A 13 -5.00 17.43 0.05
CA PRO A 13 -3.83 17.63 -0.81
C PRO A 13 -3.79 16.68 -2.01
N GLU A 14 -4.58 15.61 -1.96
CA GLU A 14 -4.65 14.52 -2.95
C GLU A 14 -6.04 13.86 -2.93
N THR A 15 -6.34 13.02 -3.91
CA THR A 15 -7.60 12.28 -4.01
C THR A 15 -7.47 10.82 -3.60
N ALA A 16 -6.25 10.28 -3.49
CA ALA A 16 -5.94 8.88 -3.21
C ALA A 16 -6.59 8.36 -1.92
N GLN A 17 -6.54 9.13 -0.84
CA GLN A 17 -7.06 8.70 0.47
C GLN A 17 -8.55 8.37 0.42
N GLY A 18 -9.32 9.07 -0.42
CA GLY A 18 -10.73 8.75 -0.66
C GLY A 18 -10.92 7.36 -1.27
N MET A 19 -10.04 6.96 -2.19
CA MET A 19 -10.09 5.63 -2.83
C MET A 19 -9.71 4.52 -1.85
N PHE A 20 -8.71 4.74 -0.98
CA PHE A 20 -8.36 3.78 0.06
C PHE A 20 -9.49 3.54 1.05
N MET A 21 -10.17 4.60 1.50
CA MET A 21 -11.35 4.45 2.36
C MET A 21 -12.51 3.71 1.67
N LEU A 22 -12.62 3.84 0.36
CA LEU A 22 -13.65 3.18 -0.45
C LEU A 22 -13.23 1.77 -0.88
N PHE A 23 -12.03 1.30 -0.55
CA PHE A 23 -11.54 -0.03 -0.94
C PHE A 23 -12.56 -1.15 -0.72
N PRO A 24 -13.27 -1.27 0.43
CA PRO A 24 -14.24 -2.35 0.61
C PRO A 24 -15.41 -2.30 -0.38
N ALA A 25 -15.82 -1.10 -0.80
CA ALA A 25 -16.89 -0.92 -1.78
C ALA A 25 -16.39 -1.23 -3.20
N LEU A 26 -15.21 -0.77 -3.55
CA LEU A 26 -14.55 -1.06 -4.83
C LEU A 26 -14.28 -2.56 -4.97
N TYR A 27 -13.71 -3.19 -3.95
CA TYR A 27 -13.42 -4.63 -3.95
C TYR A 27 -14.69 -5.47 -4.16
N ARG A 28 -15.81 -5.12 -3.51
CA ARG A 28 -17.12 -5.76 -3.79
C ARG A 28 -17.61 -5.52 -5.21
N HIS A 29 -17.43 -4.29 -5.74
CA HIS A 29 -17.80 -3.96 -7.11
C HIS A 29 -17.06 -4.84 -8.12
N PHE A 30 -15.79 -5.09 -7.91
CA PHE A 30 -14.95 -6.00 -8.71
C PHE A 30 -15.10 -7.48 -8.31
N ARG A 31 -16.18 -7.83 -7.58
CA ARG A 31 -16.49 -9.21 -7.16
C ARG A 31 -15.36 -9.86 -6.36
N GLN A 32 -14.69 -9.07 -5.53
CA GLN A 32 -13.58 -9.51 -4.69
C GLN A 32 -12.40 -10.12 -5.47
N LYS A 33 -12.17 -9.64 -6.67
CA LYS A 33 -11.05 -10.08 -7.53
C LYS A 33 -10.03 -8.96 -7.70
N MET A 34 -8.77 -9.33 -7.69
CA MET A 34 -7.64 -8.48 -8.05
C MET A 34 -7.00 -9.00 -9.35
N PRO A 35 -6.33 -8.16 -10.13
CA PRO A 35 -6.14 -6.72 -9.93
C PRO A 35 -7.38 -5.91 -10.31
N PHE A 36 -7.51 -4.71 -9.73
CA PHE A 36 -8.47 -3.71 -10.17
C PHE A 36 -7.93 -2.30 -9.91
N GLY A 37 -8.46 -1.32 -10.62
CA GLY A 37 -8.07 0.07 -10.46
C GLY A 37 -9.27 0.98 -10.32
N ALA A 38 -9.04 2.13 -9.69
CA ALA A 38 -10.00 3.22 -9.61
C ALA A 38 -9.31 4.54 -9.96
N ILE A 39 -9.98 5.38 -10.75
CA ILE A 39 -9.51 6.72 -11.09
C ILE A 39 -10.45 7.72 -10.44
N GLN A 40 -9.85 8.70 -9.77
CA GLN A 40 -10.57 9.86 -9.26
C GLN A 40 -9.96 11.14 -9.79
N THR A 41 -10.80 11.98 -10.39
CA THR A 41 -10.45 13.34 -10.75
C THR A 41 -11.01 14.32 -9.72
N GLY A 42 -10.33 15.43 -9.52
CA GLY A 42 -10.81 16.46 -8.61
C GLY A 42 -9.78 17.53 -8.32
N LYS A 43 -10.08 18.33 -7.31
CA LYS A 43 -9.18 19.39 -6.84
C LYS A 43 -8.30 18.89 -5.70
N GLY A 44 -7.02 19.21 -5.80
CA GLY A 44 -6.04 19.15 -4.74
C GLY A 44 -5.70 20.54 -4.22
N TYR A 45 -5.28 20.62 -2.97
CA TYR A 45 -4.93 21.86 -2.29
C TYR A 45 -3.61 21.68 -1.56
N ARG A 46 -2.59 22.43 -1.96
CA ARG A 46 -1.27 22.41 -1.31
C ARG A 46 -0.85 23.82 -0.95
N ASN A 47 -0.31 23.99 0.24
CA ASN A 47 0.12 25.30 0.73
C ASN A 47 1.49 25.67 0.14
N GLU A 48 1.52 25.98 -1.16
CA GLU A 48 2.72 26.46 -1.81
C GLU A 48 3.18 27.78 -1.18
N ILE A 49 4.42 27.80 -0.69
CA ILE A 49 4.99 28.98 -0.01
C ILE A 49 5.17 30.11 -1.02
N SER A 50 5.57 29.82 -2.23
CA SER A 50 5.85 30.80 -3.29
C SER A 50 5.39 30.26 -4.64
N PRO A 51 4.08 30.34 -4.96
CA PRO A 51 3.60 29.93 -6.27
C PRO A 51 4.29 30.77 -7.36
N ARG A 52 5.08 30.11 -8.19
CA ARG A 52 5.82 30.70 -9.31
C ARG A 52 5.54 29.89 -10.56
N GLN A 53 6.02 30.36 -11.72
CA GLN A 53 5.84 29.69 -13.01
C GLN A 53 4.40 29.74 -13.54
N GLY A 54 3.73 30.88 -13.36
CA GLY A 54 2.39 31.11 -13.92
C GLY A 54 1.34 30.17 -13.31
N MET A 55 0.65 29.38 -14.15
CA MET A 55 -0.39 28.45 -13.73
C MET A 55 0.11 27.05 -13.39
N ILE A 56 1.40 26.78 -13.45
CA ILE A 56 1.97 25.44 -13.26
C ILE A 56 1.94 25.04 -11.79
N ARG A 57 2.26 25.97 -10.87
CA ARG A 57 2.21 25.75 -9.42
C ARG A 57 1.20 26.66 -8.77
N LEU A 58 0.04 26.10 -8.45
CA LEU A 58 -1.07 26.78 -7.77
C LEU A 58 -1.35 26.11 -6.43
N ARG A 59 -1.95 26.86 -5.51
CA ARG A 59 -2.42 26.31 -4.23
C ARG A 59 -3.70 25.46 -4.36
N GLU A 60 -4.45 25.69 -5.42
CA GLU A 60 -5.61 24.92 -5.85
C GLU A 60 -5.37 24.46 -7.29
N PHE A 61 -5.43 23.19 -7.56
CA PHE A 61 -5.18 22.63 -8.89
C PHE A 61 -6.08 21.42 -9.15
N ASN A 62 -6.30 21.14 -10.43
CA ASN A 62 -6.99 19.93 -10.85
C ASN A 62 -5.96 18.79 -10.96
N MET A 63 -6.37 17.62 -10.51
CA MET A 63 -5.59 16.40 -10.55
C MET A 63 -6.44 15.19 -10.91
N ALA A 64 -5.79 14.15 -11.36
CA ALA A 64 -6.35 12.82 -11.51
C ALA A 64 -5.39 11.82 -10.86
N GLU A 65 -5.91 10.92 -10.06
CA GLU A 65 -5.15 9.82 -9.48
C GLU A 65 -5.78 8.50 -9.84
N LEU A 66 -4.93 7.52 -10.14
CA LEU A 66 -5.29 6.14 -10.38
C LEU A 66 -4.64 5.28 -9.30
N GLU A 67 -5.47 4.63 -8.49
CA GLU A 67 -5.00 3.63 -7.54
C GLU A 67 -5.26 2.24 -8.12
N PHE A 68 -4.21 1.44 -8.23
CA PHE A 68 -4.27 0.10 -8.80
C PHE A 68 -3.91 -0.92 -7.73
N PHE A 69 -4.91 -1.71 -7.34
CA PHE A 69 -4.81 -2.71 -6.28
C PHE A 69 -4.44 -4.06 -6.86
N ILE A 70 -3.37 -4.64 -6.35
CA ILE A 70 -2.84 -5.94 -6.79
C ILE A 70 -2.61 -6.86 -5.59
N ASP A 71 -2.53 -8.15 -5.85
CA ASP A 71 -1.95 -9.10 -4.91
C ASP A 71 -0.42 -8.94 -4.94
N PRO A 72 0.25 -8.59 -3.84
CA PRO A 72 1.69 -8.37 -3.83
C PRO A 72 2.49 -9.65 -4.13
N GLU A 73 1.94 -10.84 -3.85
CA GLU A 73 2.59 -12.12 -4.11
C GLU A 73 2.34 -12.63 -5.54
N GLN A 74 1.28 -12.12 -6.19
CA GLN A 74 0.90 -12.50 -7.54
C GLN A 74 0.60 -11.25 -8.39
N PRO A 75 1.62 -10.43 -8.69
CA PRO A 75 1.42 -9.27 -9.55
C PRO A 75 0.90 -9.71 -10.93
N PRO A 76 0.02 -8.90 -11.55
CA PRO A 76 -0.53 -9.25 -12.84
C PRO A 76 0.57 -9.39 -13.90
N SER A 77 0.39 -10.34 -14.81
CA SER A 77 1.26 -10.47 -15.97
C SER A 77 1.15 -9.22 -16.85
N THR A 78 2.29 -8.67 -17.24
CA THR A 78 2.39 -7.46 -18.05
C THR A 78 3.23 -7.72 -19.29
N ASP A 79 2.71 -7.33 -20.47
CA ASP A 79 3.49 -7.36 -21.70
C ASP A 79 4.25 -6.04 -21.87
N LEU A 80 5.43 -5.96 -21.27
CA LEU A 80 6.32 -4.80 -21.42
C LEU A 80 6.96 -4.74 -22.82
N GLY A 81 6.94 -5.84 -23.57
CA GLY A 81 7.50 -5.91 -24.92
C GLY A 81 6.66 -5.21 -25.98
N LYS A 82 5.43 -4.83 -25.67
CA LYS A 82 4.59 -4.08 -26.61
C LYS A 82 5.15 -2.70 -26.97
N TRP A 83 5.95 -2.08 -26.09
CA TRP A 83 6.57 -0.79 -26.31
C TRP A 83 8.01 -0.94 -26.78
N GLN A 84 8.29 -0.40 -27.98
CA GLN A 84 9.60 -0.51 -28.63
C GLN A 84 10.42 0.79 -28.60
N TRP A 85 9.82 1.89 -28.15
CA TRP A 85 10.54 3.15 -28.01
C TRP A 85 11.41 3.18 -26.75
N GLU A 86 12.44 4.01 -26.81
CA GLU A 86 13.34 4.28 -25.70
C GLU A 86 12.90 5.56 -24.99
N VAL A 87 13.12 5.59 -23.69
CA VAL A 87 12.83 6.74 -22.84
C VAL A 87 14.06 7.14 -22.05
N CYS A 88 14.17 8.44 -21.75
CA CYS A 88 15.19 8.94 -20.85
C CYS A 88 14.80 8.60 -19.41
N MET A 89 15.67 7.90 -18.70
CA MET A 89 15.51 7.55 -17.27
C MET A 89 16.71 8.04 -16.47
N ILE A 90 16.45 8.56 -15.28
CA ILE A 90 17.46 8.93 -14.29
C ILE A 90 17.22 8.06 -13.06
N PRO A 91 17.81 6.84 -13.01
CA PRO A 91 17.68 5.96 -11.87
C PRO A 91 18.59 6.44 -10.76
N ASP A 92 18.14 6.24 -9.51
CA ASP A 92 18.89 6.48 -8.28
C ASP A 92 19.82 7.72 -8.34
N PRO A 93 19.26 8.96 -8.36
CA PRO A 93 20.02 10.17 -8.66
C PRO A 93 21.16 10.48 -7.68
N GLU A 94 21.18 9.81 -6.51
CA GLU A 94 22.24 9.94 -5.49
C GLU A 94 23.17 8.70 -5.40
N GLY A 95 22.87 7.64 -6.14
CA GLY A 95 23.58 6.35 -6.07
C GLY A 95 24.60 6.14 -7.20
N ASP A 96 25.18 4.93 -7.19
CA ASP A 96 26.21 4.52 -8.17
C ASP A 96 25.67 4.43 -9.62
N GLN A 97 24.37 4.38 -9.80
CA GLN A 97 23.71 4.35 -11.10
C GLN A 97 23.21 5.71 -11.58
N ALA A 98 23.54 6.78 -10.87
CA ALA A 98 23.17 8.13 -11.23
C ALA A 98 23.57 8.50 -12.66
N GLY A 99 22.70 9.25 -13.33
CA GLY A 99 22.91 9.72 -14.70
C GLY A 99 21.78 9.32 -15.64
N GLU A 100 21.70 10.03 -16.76
CA GLU A 100 20.68 9.78 -17.78
C GLU A 100 20.99 8.50 -18.55
N LYS A 101 19.97 7.65 -18.71
CA LYS A 101 20.01 6.43 -19.52
C LYS A 101 18.88 6.49 -20.54
N ILE A 102 19.20 6.22 -21.79
CA ILE A 102 18.20 6.05 -22.84
C ILE A 102 17.99 4.55 -22.98
N ILE A 103 16.81 4.05 -22.61
CA ILE A 103 16.56 2.63 -22.44
C ILE A 103 15.08 2.31 -22.69
N LYS A 104 14.80 1.08 -23.13
CA LYS A 104 13.43 0.58 -23.25
C LYS A 104 12.88 0.21 -21.86
N ILE A 105 11.58 0.40 -21.65
CA ILE A 105 10.93 0.08 -20.37
C ILE A 105 11.14 -1.41 -20.00
N LYS A 106 11.03 -2.32 -20.97
CA LYS A 106 11.27 -3.75 -20.74
C LYS A 106 12.68 -4.00 -20.22
N GLU A 107 13.68 -3.43 -20.87
CA GLU A 107 15.09 -3.56 -20.50
C GLU A 107 15.38 -2.92 -19.13
N ALA A 108 14.76 -1.77 -18.83
CA ALA A 108 14.88 -1.15 -17.53
C ALA A 108 14.35 -2.04 -16.39
N PHE A 109 13.30 -2.80 -16.64
CA PHE A 109 12.80 -3.80 -15.70
C PHE A 109 13.73 -5.03 -15.61
N GLU A 110 14.15 -5.58 -16.74
CA GLU A 110 15.02 -6.78 -16.79
C GLU A 110 16.39 -6.53 -16.16
N THR A 111 16.90 -5.31 -16.21
CA THR A 111 18.18 -4.89 -15.58
C THR A 111 18.02 -4.44 -14.13
N GLY A 112 16.80 -4.44 -13.58
CA GLY A 112 16.54 -4.07 -12.19
C GLY A 112 16.55 -2.56 -11.90
N ILE A 113 16.60 -1.72 -12.93
CA ILE A 113 16.44 -0.25 -12.78
C ILE A 113 15.04 0.05 -12.24
N VAL A 114 14.01 -0.57 -12.80
CA VAL A 114 12.65 -0.56 -12.27
C VAL A 114 12.42 -1.86 -11.51
N LYS A 115 12.09 -1.78 -10.24
CA LYS A 115 12.05 -2.95 -9.34
C LYS A 115 10.79 -3.80 -9.48
N HIS A 116 9.67 -3.22 -9.90
CA HIS A 116 8.38 -3.89 -9.89
C HIS A 116 7.73 -3.90 -11.30
N PRO A 117 7.22 -5.06 -11.78
CA PRO A 117 6.68 -5.17 -13.14
C PRO A 117 5.46 -4.27 -13.37
N THR A 118 4.61 -4.06 -12.38
CA THR A 118 3.46 -3.17 -12.47
C THR A 118 3.87 -1.70 -12.54
N VAL A 119 4.94 -1.30 -11.84
CA VAL A 119 5.50 0.06 -11.97
C VAL A 119 6.02 0.26 -13.38
N ALA A 120 6.81 -0.68 -13.93
CA ALA A 120 7.28 -0.65 -15.31
C ALA A 120 6.12 -0.54 -16.31
N TRP A 121 5.03 -1.28 -16.06
CA TRP A 121 3.82 -1.19 -16.88
C TRP A 121 3.23 0.23 -16.86
N PHE A 122 3.09 0.85 -15.70
CA PHE A 122 2.55 2.21 -15.60
C PHE A 122 3.49 3.28 -16.17
N LEU A 123 4.80 3.10 -16.09
CA LEU A 123 5.75 3.96 -16.80
C LEU A 123 5.48 3.91 -18.31
N GLY A 124 5.35 2.73 -18.89
CA GLY A 124 5.03 2.55 -20.30
C GLY A 124 3.66 3.11 -20.68
N MET A 125 2.64 2.87 -19.87
CA MET A 125 1.30 3.44 -20.10
C MET A 125 1.30 4.97 -20.04
N THR A 126 2.11 5.55 -19.16
CA THR A 126 2.24 7.02 -19.06
C THR A 126 2.82 7.60 -20.34
N VAL A 127 3.86 6.99 -20.91
CA VAL A 127 4.43 7.43 -22.19
C VAL A 127 3.41 7.30 -23.32
N GLU A 128 2.71 6.15 -23.40
CA GLU A 128 1.66 5.90 -24.41
C GLU A 128 0.52 6.94 -24.30
N PHE A 129 0.12 7.29 -23.09
CA PHE A 129 -0.88 8.31 -22.85
C PHE A 129 -0.40 9.70 -23.29
N LEU A 130 0.82 10.09 -22.90
CA LEU A 130 1.39 11.38 -23.23
C LEU A 130 1.58 11.54 -24.74
N GLU A 131 2.00 10.49 -25.44
CA GLU A 131 2.09 10.46 -26.89
C GLU A 131 0.71 10.71 -27.53
N LYS A 132 -0.33 10.02 -27.05
CA LYS A 132 -1.70 10.17 -27.56
C LYS A 132 -2.29 11.57 -27.36
N VAL A 133 -1.89 12.26 -26.30
CA VAL A 133 -2.30 13.66 -26.07
C VAL A 133 -1.39 14.67 -26.75
N GLY A 134 -0.39 14.23 -27.54
CA GLY A 134 0.43 15.06 -28.41
C GLY A 134 1.71 15.58 -27.78
N VAL A 135 2.17 15.00 -26.66
CA VAL A 135 3.48 15.34 -26.09
C VAL A 135 4.61 14.71 -26.91
N ASP A 136 5.63 15.50 -27.23
CA ASP A 136 6.84 15.02 -27.90
C ASP A 136 7.63 14.11 -26.94
N LEU A 137 7.80 12.83 -27.28
CA LEU A 137 8.50 11.84 -26.46
C LEU A 137 9.94 12.22 -26.14
N ARG A 138 10.60 13.05 -26.98
CA ARG A 138 11.95 13.59 -26.73
C ARG A 138 11.98 14.60 -25.58
N LYS A 139 10.83 15.06 -25.14
CA LYS A 139 10.64 15.99 -24.02
C LYS A 139 10.10 15.33 -22.77
N ILE A 140 10.18 14.00 -22.68
CA ILE A 140 9.79 13.21 -21.53
C ILE A 140 11.02 12.58 -20.91
N ARG A 141 11.11 12.60 -19.60
CA ARG A 141 12.05 11.76 -18.85
C ARG A 141 11.41 11.24 -17.58
N PHE A 142 11.92 10.14 -17.08
CA PHE A 142 11.58 9.59 -15.77
C PHE A 142 12.73 9.79 -14.81
N ARG A 143 12.46 10.38 -13.66
CA ARG A 143 13.41 10.55 -12.57
C ARG A 143 12.94 9.71 -11.38
N GLN A 144 13.79 8.80 -10.93
CA GLN A 144 13.53 8.06 -9.70
C GLN A 144 13.76 8.94 -8.48
N HIS A 145 12.92 8.81 -7.46
CA HIS A 145 13.19 9.46 -6.18
C HIS A 145 14.42 8.85 -5.53
N ALA A 146 15.31 9.68 -5.02
CA ALA A 146 16.39 9.25 -4.15
C ALA A 146 15.84 8.68 -2.83
N ASN A 147 16.61 7.85 -2.14
CA ASN A 147 16.17 7.30 -0.87
C ASN A 147 15.85 8.38 0.17
N SER A 148 16.53 9.52 0.12
CA SER A 148 16.27 10.68 0.97
C SER A 148 14.98 11.44 0.65
N GLU A 149 14.49 11.34 -0.60
CA GLU A 149 13.27 11.98 -1.09
C GLU A 149 12.05 11.05 -1.03
N MET A 150 12.29 9.73 -0.97
CA MET A 150 11.23 8.73 -1.06
C MET A 150 10.27 8.86 0.11
N ALA A 151 8.98 8.92 -0.22
CA ALA A 151 7.94 8.91 0.80
C ALA A 151 7.99 7.60 1.60
N HIS A 152 7.77 7.67 2.90
CA HIS A 152 7.87 6.53 3.83
C HIS A 152 6.92 5.36 3.49
N TYR A 153 5.89 5.59 2.69
CA TYR A 153 4.93 4.59 2.23
C TYR A 153 5.33 3.92 0.89
N ALA A 154 6.34 4.43 0.20
CA ALA A 154 6.72 3.95 -1.12
C ALA A 154 7.97 3.07 -1.08
N SER A 155 7.98 1.99 -1.86
CA SER A 155 9.15 1.13 -2.09
C SER A 155 9.87 1.45 -3.40
N ASP A 156 9.21 2.14 -4.33
CA ASP A 156 9.74 2.63 -5.61
C ASP A 156 8.85 3.80 -6.08
N CYS A 157 9.48 4.89 -6.50
CA CYS A 157 8.77 6.10 -6.93
C CYS A 157 9.49 6.76 -8.08
N TRP A 158 8.75 7.10 -9.12
CA TRP A 158 9.23 7.73 -10.34
C TRP A 158 8.37 8.91 -10.71
N ASP A 159 9.02 10.05 -11.02
CA ASP A 159 8.39 11.22 -11.60
C ASP A 159 8.56 11.19 -13.10
N CYS A 160 7.46 11.32 -13.83
CA CYS A 160 7.50 11.65 -15.24
C CYS A 160 7.56 13.17 -15.38
N GLU A 161 8.67 13.67 -15.89
CA GLU A 161 8.91 15.08 -16.08
C GLU A 161 8.81 15.44 -17.57
N LEU A 162 8.22 16.61 -17.84
CA LEU A 162 8.08 17.19 -19.17
C LEU A 162 8.98 18.43 -19.31
N LEU A 163 9.70 18.51 -20.42
CA LEU A 163 10.51 19.68 -20.74
C LEU A 163 9.65 20.79 -21.32
N GLY A 164 9.44 21.83 -20.54
CA GLY A 164 8.76 23.08 -20.93
C GLY A 164 9.71 24.25 -21.03
N GLU A 165 9.16 25.46 -21.25
CA GLU A 165 9.93 26.71 -21.32
C GLU A 165 10.66 27.05 -20.00
N HIS A 166 10.15 26.54 -18.86
CA HIS A 166 10.71 26.77 -17.53
C HIS A 166 11.60 25.61 -17.04
N GLY A 167 12.03 24.72 -17.94
CA GLY A 167 12.78 23.50 -17.61
C GLY A 167 11.91 22.27 -17.43
N TRP A 168 12.44 21.28 -16.72
CA TRP A 168 11.74 20.04 -16.42
C TRP A 168 10.70 20.24 -15.32
N ILE A 169 9.48 19.75 -15.57
CA ILE A 169 8.33 19.90 -14.69
C ILE A 169 7.72 18.54 -14.50
N GLU A 170 7.57 18.13 -13.25
CA GLU A 170 6.83 16.92 -12.88
C GLU A 170 5.37 17.03 -13.35
N ALA A 171 4.94 16.05 -14.11
CA ALA A 171 3.57 15.94 -14.62
C ALA A 171 2.83 14.73 -14.10
N VAL A 172 3.53 13.60 -13.86
CA VAL A 172 2.92 12.36 -13.38
C VAL A 172 3.88 11.69 -12.39
N GLY A 173 3.40 11.38 -11.18
CA GLY A 173 4.09 10.52 -10.22
C GLY A 173 3.60 9.07 -10.32
N ILE A 174 4.51 8.11 -10.34
CA ILE A 174 4.21 6.68 -10.35
C ILE A 174 4.92 6.02 -9.17
N ALA A 175 4.17 5.47 -8.22
CA ALA A 175 4.73 4.90 -7.00
C ALA A 175 4.14 3.53 -6.66
N ASN A 176 4.98 2.64 -6.16
CA ASN A 176 4.54 1.46 -5.44
C ASN A 176 4.39 1.84 -3.95
N ARG A 177 3.16 2.07 -3.52
CA ARG A 177 2.81 2.50 -2.16
C ARG A 177 2.78 1.34 -1.14
N THR A 178 3.05 0.11 -1.56
CA THR A 178 2.91 -1.08 -0.71
C THR A 178 1.47 -1.22 -0.17
N CYS A 179 1.30 -1.81 1.02
CA CYS A 179 0.02 -1.87 1.72
C CYS A 179 -0.17 -0.76 2.76
N HIS A 180 0.78 0.19 2.84
CA HIS A 180 0.88 1.17 3.93
C HIS A 180 -0.41 1.96 4.18
N ASP A 181 -1.04 2.48 3.12
CA ASP A 181 -2.26 3.30 3.27
C ASP A 181 -3.43 2.47 3.82
N LEU A 182 -3.64 1.25 3.27
CA LEU A 182 -4.71 0.37 3.73
C LEU A 182 -4.48 -0.08 5.17
N GLU A 183 -3.27 -0.41 5.55
CA GLU A 183 -2.86 -0.80 6.91
C GLU A 183 -3.08 0.36 7.88
N SER A 184 -2.62 1.56 7.54
CA SER A 184 -2.80 2.77 8.36
C SER A 184 -4.27 3.12 8.58
N HIS A 185 -5.10 2.99 7.54
CA HIS A 185 -6.54 3.19 7.66
C HIS A 185 -7.21 2.11 8.50
N GLN A 186 -6.78 0.84 8.36
CA GLN A 186 -7.27 -0.28 9.14
C GLN A 186 -6.96 -0.11 10.62
N GLU A 187 -5.72 0.23 10.96
CA GLU A 187 -5.27 0.46 12.33
C GLU A 187 -6.08 1.58 13.00
N LYS A 188 -6.16 2.74 12.34
CA LYS A 188 -6.86 3.91 12.89
C LYS A 188 -8.37 3.76 12.98
N SER A 189 -8.99 2.99 12.08
CA SER A 189 -10.44 2.77 12.08
C SER A 189 -10.89 1.55 12.88
N GLY A 190 -9.97 0.64 13.23
CA GLY A 190 -10.29 -0.68 13.78
C GLY A 190 -11.02 -1.60 12.81
N SER A 191 -11.14 -1.22 11.53
CA SER A 191 -11.88 -1.97 10.51
C SER A 191 -11.02 -3.07 9.92
N LYS A 192 -11.52 -4.31 9.92
CA LYS A 192 -10.88 -5.45 9.25
C LYS A 192 -11.25 -5.58 7.75
N LEU A 193 -11.98 -4.61 7.20
CA LEU A 193 -12.52 -4.68 5.83
C LEU A 193 -11.55 -4.18 4.74
N LEU A 194 -10.42 -3.60 5.13
CA LEU A 194 -9.41 -3.06 4.20
C LEU A 194 -8.40 -4.14 3.79
N ARG A 195 -8.88 -5.35 3.53
CA ARG A 195 -8.08 -6.52 3.14
C ARG A 195 -8.66 -7.17 1.90
N GLY A 196 -7.78 -7.68 1.05
CA GLY A 196 -8.13 -8.63 0.00
C GLY A 196 -8.00 -10.06 0.50
N TRP A 197 -8.71 -10.97 -0.16
CA TRP A 197 -8.65 -12.41 0.12
C TRP A 197 -8.30 -13.12 -1.17
N ARG A 198 -7.48 -14.16 -1.05
CA ARG A 198 -7.15 -15.07 -2.13
C ARG A 198 -7.46 -16.49 -1.71
N GLU A 199 -8.18 -17.22 -2.56
CA GLU A 199 -8.28 -18.67 -2.43
C GLU A 199 -7.04 -19.28 -3.08
N TYR A 200 -6.43 -20.23 -2.41
CA TYR A 200 -5.35 -21.01 -2.99
C TYR A 200 -5.93 -22.10 -3.89
N ASP A 201 -5.33 -22.33 -5.05
CA ASP A 201 -5.76 -23.38 -5.97
C ASP A 201 -5.71 -24.79 -5.36
N THR A 202 -4.79 -24.97 -4.41
CA THR A 202 -4.69 -26.18 -3.60
C THR A 202 -4.72 -25.80 -2.13
N PRO A 203 -5.49 -26.53 -1.29
CA PRO A 203 -5.50 -26.28 0.14
C PRO A 203 -4.09 -26.42 0.73
N ILE A 204 -3.62 -25.39 1.40
CA ILE A 204 -2.39 -25.46 2.19
C ILE A 204 -2.77 -26.05 3.55
N ARG A 205 -2.14 -27.16 3.91
CA ARG A 205 -2.22 -27.68 5.27
C ARG A 205 -1.06 -27.13 6.06
N GLU A 206 -1.37 -26.29 7.03
CA GLU A 206 -0.41 -25.86 8.04
C GLU A 206 -0.69 -26.63 9.32
N GLU A 207 0.27 -27.40 9.78
CA GLU A 207 0.22 -27.96 11.13
C GLU A 207 0.62 -26.84 12.10
N ARG A 208 -0.31 -26.41 12.92
CA ARG A 208 -0.05 -25.44 13.98
C ARG A 208 -0.09 -26.14 15.32
N GLU A 209 0.92 -25.90 16.13
CA GLU A 209 0.82 -26.20 17.54
C GLU A 209 -0.14 -25.20 18.20
N ALA A 210 -1.13 -25.70 18.90
CA ALA A 210 -2.12 -24.90 19.60
C ALA A 210 -2.24 -25.37 21.06
N LEU A 211 -2.59 -24.44 21.93
CA LEU A 211 -2.92 -24.75 23.31
C LEU A 211 -4.43 -24.92 23.46
N LYS A 212 -4.84 -26.09 23.95
CA LYS A 212 -6.23 -26.35 24.33
C LYS A 212 -6.40 -26.16 25.84
N PRO A 213 -7.36 -25.32 26.27
CA PRO A 213 -7.61 -25.11 27.69
C PRO A 213 -8.15 -26.35 28.36
N VAL A 214 -7.61 -26.69 29.51
CA VAL A 214 -8.10 -27.80 30.34
C VAL A 214 -9.18 -27.28 31.28
N GLY A 215 -10.44 -27.39 30.85
CA GLY A 215 -11.60 -26.79 31.55
C GLY A 215 -11.77 -27.27 32.99
N SER A 216 -11.35 -28.50 33.32
CA SER A 216 -11.41 -29.04 34.68
C SER A 216 -10.45 -28.34 35.65
N VAL A 217 -9.39 -27.68 35.13
CA VAL A 217 -8.42 -26.92 35.92
C VAL A 217 -8.77 -25.41 35.86
N ILE A 218 -9.06 -24.88 34.67
CA ILE A 218 -9.36 -23.47 34.47
C ILE A 218 -10.66 -23.05 35.15
N GLY A 219 -11.69 -23.91 35.10
CA GLY A 219 -12.99 -23.58 35.67
C GLY A 219 -12.95 -23.29 37.19
N PRO A 220 -12.40 -24.14 38.04
CA PRO A 220 -12.25 -23.88 39.47
C PRO A 220 -11.33 -22.69 39.79
N GLU A 221 -10.26 -22.50 39.02
CA GLU A 221 -9.25 -21.49 39.27
C GLU A 221 -9.77 -20.08 38.94
N PHE A 222 -10.36 -19.90 37.75
CA PHE A 222 -10.76 -18.57 37.27
C PHE A 222 -12.26 -18.29 37.38
N ARG A 223 -13.06 -19.24 37.79
CA ARG A 223 -14.50 -19.11 38.08
C ARG A 223 -15.28 -18.35 37.00
N GLU A 224 -15.78 -17.15 37.33
CA GLU A 224 -16.55 -16.32 36.40
C GLU A 224 -15.76 -15.90 35.17
N ARG A 225 -14.43 -15.93 35.23
CA ARG A 225 -13.53 -15.52 34.11
C ARG A 225 -13.02 -16.72 33.31
N ALA A 226 -13.41 -17.95 33.70
CA ALA A 226 -12.89 -19.16 33.07
C ALA A 226 -13.19 -19.23 31.56
N ALA A 227 -14.33 -18.73 31.12
CA ALA A 227 -14.69 -18.67 29.70
C ALA A 227 -13.82 -17.73 28.91
N ASP A 228 -13.56 -16.53 29.45
CA ASP A 228 -12.73 -15.49 28.80
C ASP A 228 -11.27 -15.97 28.70
N VAL A 229 -10.74 -16.56 29.79
CA VAL A 229 -9.38 -17.12 29.82
C VAL A 229 -9.26 -18.29 28.84
N SER A 230 -10.25 -19.17 28.79
CA SER A 230 -10.24 -20.31 27.84
C SER A 230 -10.26 -19.82 26.38
N SER A 231 -11.09 -18.84 26.07
CA SER A 231 -11.12 -18.25 24.73
C SER A 231 -9.78 -17.63 24.37
N ALA A 232 -9.20 -16.82 25.27
CA ALA A 232 -7.94 -16.15 25.02
C ALA A 232 -6.77 -17.14 24.85
N ILE A 233 -6.76 -18.27 25.57
CA ILE A 233 -5.79 -19.35 25.36
C ILE A 233 -5.94 -19.96 23.96
N SER A 234 -7.17 -20.22 23.53
CA SER A 234 -7.43 -20.81 22.19
C SER A 234 -7.10 -19.86 21.05
N ASP A 235 -7.17 -18.54 21.31
CA ASP A 235 -6.90 -17.48 20.32
C ASP A 235 -5.41 -17.07 20.23
N LEU A 236 -4.52 -17.71 21.03
CA LEU A 236 -3.08 -17.42 20.97
C LEU A 236 -2.53 -17.71 19.57
N GLN A 237 -1.86 -16.72 19.01
CA GLN A 237 -1.25 -16.82 17.67
C GLN A 237 0.15 -17.45 17.73
N GLU A 238 0.83 -17.33 18.88
CA GLU A 238 2.19 -17.81 19.09
C GLU A 238 2.24 -18.65 20.37
N MET A 239 3.02 -19.71 20.33
CA MET A 239 3.25 -20.55 21.49
C MET A 239 4.12 -19.82 22.52
N PRO A 240 3.76 -19.88 23.83
CA PRO A 240 4.59 -19.30 24.86
C PRO A 240 5.94 -20.03 24.95
N GLU A 241 7.01 -19.27 25.14
CA GLU A 241 8.37 -19.81 25.26
C GLU A 241 8.55 -20.73 26.49
N SER A 242 7.83 -20.43 27.55
CA SER A 242 7.92 -21.19 28.80
C SER A 242 6.63 -21.09 29.63
N PHE A 243 6.46 -22.00 30.57
CA PHE A 243 5.42 -21.95 31.59
C PHE A 243 6.04 -21.66 32.97
N PRO A 244 5.32 -20.92 33.87
CA PRO A 244 4.07 -20.21 33.59
C PRO A 244 4.25 -18.97 32.71
N PHE A 245 3.19 -18.53 32.02
CA PHE A 245 3.19 -17.30 31.25
C PHE A 245 2.01 -16.40 31.64
N GLU A 246 2.14 -15.09 31.38
CA GLU A 246 1.09 -14.11 31.60
C GLU A 246 0.19 -13.98 30.37
N LEU A 247 -1.12 -14.18 30.55
CA LEU A 247 -2.15 -13.97 29.54
C LEU A 247 -2.89 -12.68 29.84
N GLU A 248 -2.88 -11.73 28.93
CA GLU A 248 -3.62 -10.47 29.03
C GLU A 248 -4.95 -10.59 28.27
N LEU A 249 -6.07 -10.33 28.92
CA LEU A 249 -7.38 -10.30 28.31
C LEU A 249 -7.67 -8.93 27.69
N SER A 250 -8.69 -8.86 26.84
CA SER A 250 -9.12 -7.64 26.14
C SER A 250 -9.51 -6.48 27.06
N ASP A 251 -9.80 -6.76 28.34
CA ASP A 251 -10.09 -5.75 29.38
C ASP A 251 -8.83 -5.27 30.14
N GLY A 252 -7.62 -5.70 29.70
CA GLY A 252 -6.34 -5.34 30.30
C GLY A 252 -5.98 -6.13 31.56
N LYS A 253 -6.77 -7.10 31.97
CA LYS A 253 -6.45 -7.95 33.13
C LYS A 253 -5.49 -9.07 32.73
N ARG A 254 -4.54 -9.37 33.62
CA ARG A 254 -3.53 -10.41 33.42
C ARG A 254 -3.80 -11.60 34.32
N PHE A 255 -3.58 -12.77 33.75
CA PHE A 255 -3.74 -14.05 34.40
C PHE A 255 -2.49 -14.89 34.17
N VAL A 256 -2.06 -15.62 35.19
CA VAL A 256 -0.93 -16.54 35.10
C VAL A 256 -1.46 -17.90 34.66
N ILE A 257 -0.92 -18.44 33.59
CA ILE A 257 -1.30 -19.73 33.01
C ILE A 257 -0.19 -20.74 33.29
N GLU A 258 -0.52 -21.74 34.04
CA GLU A 258 0.33 -22.87 34.37
C GLU A 258 0.26 -23.96 33.29
N GLU A 259 1.30 -24.75 33.16
CA GLU A 259 1.33 -25.87 32.19
C GLU A 259 0.18 -26.85 32.36
N THR A 260 -0.28 -27.07 33.60
CA THR A 260 -1.41 -27.95 33.93
C THR A 260 -2.78 -27.45 33.44
N MET A 261 -2.87 -26.15 33.10
CA MET A 261 -4.10 -25.50 32.64
C MET A 261 -4.33 -25.68 31.15
N VAL A 262 -3.33 -26.18 30.41
CA VAL A 262 -3.35 -26.30 28.97
C VAL A 262 -2.86 -27.65 28.49
N GLN A 263 -3.29 -28.05 27.30
CA GLN A 263 -2.83 -29.23 26.60
C GLN A 263 -2.33 -28.80 25.21
N ARG A 264 -1.13 -29.21 24.82
CA ARG A 264 -0.64 -29.02 23.46
C ARG A 264 -1.42 -29.90 22.50
N SER A 265 -1.86 -29.36 21.40
CA SER A 265 -2.47 -30.08 20.29
C SER A 265 -1.89 -29.64 18.98
N SER A 266 -1.79 -30.52 18.01
CA SER A 266 -1.49 -30.21 16.61
C SER A 266 -2.83 -30.06 15.89
N GLU A 267 -3.08 -28.93 15.25
CA GLU A 267 -4.26 -28.63 14.44
C GLU A 267 -3.90 -28.41 12.98
#